data_6993bec1ea79146d7158df70d8bd50b0
#
_entry.id   6993bec1ea79146d7158df70d8bd50b0
#
_cell.length_a   1.000
_cell.length_b   1.000
_cell.length_c   1.000
_cell.angle_alpha   90.00
_cell.angle_beta   90.00
_cell.angle_gamma   90.00
#
_symmetry.space_group_name_H-M   'P 1'
#
loop_
_entity.id
_entity.type
_entity.pdbx_description
1 polymer ?
#
loop_
_entity_poly.entity_id
_entity_poly.type
_entity_poly.pdbx_seq_one_letter_code
_entity_poly.pdbx_strand_id
1 'polypeptide(L)'
;MPRIISANLNGIRSAARKGFFEWLTKQSADFICVQELKAQAADMTPEFLAPEGYVGHFHYAEKKGYSGVGLYSKRKPNAVRIGFGNEEFDAEGRYVECDFGDLTVISLYCPSGSSSEERQIAKFRFMEAFLPHLQELKASGREVVICGDWNIAHQERDLKNWKGNKKNSGFLPEERAWLTQLFDEVGLVDVFRKVDQREEQYTWWSNRGQAWAKNVGWRIDYHISTPGIAANAHAVAIYKDERFSDHAPLTIDYS
;
A
#
# COMPACT_ATOMS: atom_id res chain seq x y z
N MET A 1 3.06 21.14 1.02
CA MET A 1 3.67 19.83 0.87
C MET A 1 2.65 18.76 1.17
N PRO A 2 2.70 17.56 0.56
CA PRO A 2 1.53 16.71 0.53
C PRO A 2 1.31 15.91 1.80
N ARG A 3 0.02 15.70 2.14
CA ARG A 3 -0.46 14.61 2.98
C ARG A 3 -0.85 13.44 2.08
N ILE A 4 -0.27 12.28 2.33
CA ILE A 4 -0.53 11.06 1.56
C ILE A 4 -1.09 9.98 2.49
N ILE A 5 -2.15 9.30 2.06
CA ILE A 5 -2.78 8.20 2.79
C ILE A 5 -2.68 6.92 1.97
N SER A 6 -2.35 5.81 2.62
CA SER A 6 -2.50 4.46 2.09
C SER A 6 -3.54 3.69 2.88
N ALA A 7 -4.49 3.04 2.20
CA ALA A 7 -5.56 2.29 2.84
C ALA A 7 -5.93 1.04 2.02
N ASN A 8 -5.62 -0.14 2.54
CA ASN A 8 -6.18 -1.38 2.02
C ASN A 8 -7.63 -1.50 2.49
N LEU A 9 -8.58 -1.52 1.54
CA LEU A 9 -10.02 -1.45 1.83
C LEU A 9 -10.66 -2.82 2.10
N ASN A 10 -9.99 -3.91 1.72
CA ASN A 10 -10.57 -5.25 1.77
C ASN A 10 -12.00 -5.29 1.19
N GLY A 11 -12.20 -4.60 0.06
CA GLY A 11 -13.47 -4.39 -0.63
C GLY A 11 -14.01 -2.98 -0.47
N ILE A 12 -14.01 -2.19 -1.58
CA ILE A 12 -14.44 -0.79 -1.58
C ILE A 12 -15.90 -0.62 -1.12
N ARG A 13 -16.80 -1.52 -1.54
CA ARG A 13 -18.22 -1.49 -1.13
C ARG A 13 -18.39 -1.73 0.36
N SER A 14 -17.58 -2.62 0.95
CA SER A 14 -17.60 -2.88 2.40
C SER A 14 -17.05 -1.71 3.18
N ALA A 15 -15.93 -1.15 2.74
CA ALA A 15 -15.33 0.03 3.38
C ALA A 15 -16.24 1.26 3.31
N ALA A 16 -16.93 1.48 2.17
CA ALA A 16 -17.90 2.55 2.02
C ALA A 16 -19.04 2.45 3.05
N ARG A 17 -19.64 1.26 3.20
CA ARG A 17 -20.70 1.05 4.21
C ARG A 17 -20.23 1.28 5.65
N LYS A 18 -18.94 1.25 5.90
CA LYS A 18 -18.32 1.52 7.21
C LYS A 18 -17.83 2.97 7.36
N GLY A 19 -18.20 3.86 6.43
CA GLY A 19 -17.91 5.29 6.51
C GLY A 19 -16.56 5.73 5.95
N PHE A 20 -15.86 4.88 5.17
CA PHE A 20 -14.54 5.24 4.64
C PHE A 20 -14.54 6.55 3.84
N PHE A 21 -15.52 6.76 2.93
CA PHE A 21 -15.56 7.96 2.10
C PHE A 21 -15.90 9.22 2.89
N GLU A 22 -16.77 9.13 3.90
CA GLU A 22 -17.05 10.24 4.81
C GLU A 22 -15.83 10.63 5.64
N TRP A 23 -15.05 9.63 6.06
CA TRP A 23 -13.79 9.85 6.75
C TRP A 23 -12.75 10.46 5.79
N LEU A 24 -12.60 9.93 4.58
CA LEU A 24 -11.62 10.35 3.58
C LEU A 24 -11.72 11.84 3.26
N THR A 25 -12.93 12.35 3.04
CA THR A 25 -13.15 13.77 2.70
C THR A 25 -12.74 14.73 3.81
N LYS A 26 -12.72 14.27 5.05
CA LYS A 26 -12.31 15.06 6.23
C LYS A 26 -10.78 15.08 6.45
N GLN A 27 -10.01 14.23 5.76
CA GLN A 27 -8.58 14.09 6.02
C GLN A 27 -7.72 15.21 5.43
N SER A 28 -8.25 16.02 4.53
CA SER A 28 -7.51 17.05 3.80
C SER A 28 -6.27 16.50 3.05
N ALA A 29 -6.25 15.20 2.75
CA ALA A 29 -5.14 14.55 2.05
C ALA A 29 -5.03 15.04 0.61
N ASP A 30 -3.81 15.10 0.08
CA ASP A 30 -3.58 15.46 -1.32
C ASP A 30 -3.66 14.23 -2.23
N PHE A 31 -3.22 13.07 -1.70
CA PHE A 31 -3.26 11.78 -2.38
C PHE A 31 -3.74 10.68 -1.44
N ILE A 32 -4.58 9.78 -1.95
CA ILE A 32 -5.06 8.62 -1.22
C ILE A 32 -4.91 7.41 -2.13
N CYS A 33 -4.03 6.48 -1.73
CA CYS A 33 -3.78 5.22 -2.39
C CYS A 33 -4.62 4.14 -1.72
N VAL A 34 -5.43 3.43 -2.50
CA VAL A 34 -6.31 2.37 -2.00
C VAL A 34 -5.98 1.04 -2.65
N GLN A 35 -6.08 -0.03 -1.88
CA GLN A 35 -5.79 -1.38 -2.31
C GLN A 35 -6.98 -2.30 -2.01
N GLU A 36 -7.00 -3.46 -2.65
CA GLU A 36 -8.08 -4.45 -2.54
C GLU A 36 -9.47 -3.87 -2.77
N LEU A 37 -9.67 -3.25 -3.94
CA LEU A 37 -11.00 -2.73 -4.34
C LEU A 37 -12.05 -3.85 -4.37
N LYS A 38 -11.66 -5.06 -4.82
CA LYS A 38 -12.55 -6.22 -5.00
C LYS A 38 -13.81 -5.85 -5.79
N ALA A 39 -13.62 -5.01 -6.79
CA ALA A 39 -14.67 -4.45 -7.66
C ALA A 39 -14.11 -4.26 -9.07
N GLN A 40 -15.00 -4.32 -10.07
CA GLN A 40 -14.71 -3.98 -11.45
C GLN A 40 -15.26 -2.59 -11.79
N ALA A 41 -14.93 -2.06 -12.97
CA ALA A 41 -15.38 -0.75 -13.41
C ALA A 41 -16.91 -0.58 -13.32
N ALA A 42 -17.66 -1.64 -13.65
CA ALA A 42 -19.12 -1.63 -13.58
C ALA A 42 -19.71 -1.57 -12.16
N ASP A 43 -18.90 -1.91 -11.15
CA ASP A 43 -19.31 -1.85 -9.74
C ASP A 43 -19.05 -0.47 -9.10
N MET A 44 -18.37 0.44 -9.81
CA MET A 44 -17.93 1.72 -9.29
C MET A 44 -19.04 2.76 -9.41
N THR A 45 -19.48 3.29 -8.28
CA THR A 45 -20.42 4.43 -8.22
C THR A 45 -19.69 5.74 -8.50
N PRO A 46 -20.43 6.82 -8.85
CA PRO A 46 -19.80 8.15 -8.98
C PRO A 46 -19.00 8.59 -7.76
N GLU A 47 -19.48 8.29 -6.55
CA GLU A 47 -18.78 8.56 -5.29
C GLU A 47 -17.47 7.77 -5.19
N PHE A 48 -17.45 6.49 -5.64
CA PHE A 48 -16.22 5.69 -5.62
C PHE A 48 -15.21 6.16 -6.67
N LEU A 49 -15.70 6.61 -7.84
CA LEU A 49 -14.83 7.10 -8.91
C LEU A 49 -14.21 8.46 -8.60
N ALA A 50 -14.96 9.36 -8.00
CA ALA A 50 -14.56 10.73 -7.73
C ALA A 50 -15.26 11.25 -6.46
N PRO A 51 -14.75 10.89 -5.26
CA PRO A 51 -15.21 11.50 -4.03
C PRO A 51 -15.05 13.02 -4.08
N GLU A 52 -15.86 13.76 -3.31
CA GLU A 52 -15.85 15.21 -3.34
C GLU A 52 -14.42 15.79 -3.18
N GLY A 53 -14.01 16.58 -4.16
CA GLY A 53 -12.70 17.23 -4.21
C GLY A 53 -11.56 16.34 -4.75
N TYR A 54 -11.86 15.13 -5.24
CA TYR A 54 -10.85 14.21 -5.77
C TYR A 54 -11.18 13.70 -7.18
N VAL A 55 -10.13 13.34 -7.90
CA VAL A 55 -10.21 12.54 -9.13
C VAL A 55 -9.56 11.18 -8.85
N GLY A 56 -10.19 10.09 -9.32
CA GLY A 56 -9.71 8.73 -9.10
C GLY A 56 -9.16 8.08 -10.37
N HIS A 57 -8.11 7.28 -10.20
CA HIS A 57 -7.51 6.43 -11.23
C HIS A 57 -7.36 5.03 -10.68
N PHE A 58 -7.73 4.00 -11.47
CA PHE A 58 -7.89 2.65 -10.98
C PHE A 58 -7.26 1.62 -11.90
N HIS A 59 -6.80 0.54 -11.30
CA HIS A 59 -6.42 -0.69 -11.98
C HIS A 59 -7.23 -1.84 -11.42
N TYR A 60 -8.15 -2.39 -12.21
CA TYR A 60 -9.02 -3.49 -11.82
C TYR A 60 -8.40 -4.83 -12.22
N ALA A 61 -8.62 -5.86 -11.39
CA ALA A 61 -8.27 -7.21 -11.80
C ALA A 61 -9.26 -7.74 -12.86
N GLU A 62 -8.80 -8.60 -13.74
CA GLU A 62 -9.66 -9.33 -14.68
C GLU A 62 -10.60 -10.26 -13.93
N LYS A 63 -10.10 -10.90 -12.87
CA LYS A 63 -10.90 -11.76 -11.99
C LYS A 63 -11.84 -10.92 -11.14
N LYS A 64 -13.15 -11.21 -11.26
CA LYS A 64 -14.20 -10.53 -10.50
C LYS A 64 -14.03 -10.67 -8.97
N GLY A 65 -14.24 -9.56 -8.26
CA GLY A 65 -14.21 -9.54 -6.80
C GLY A 65 -12.83 -9.78 -6.18
N TYR A 66 -11.76 -9.54 -6.92
CA TYR A 66 -10.38 -9.83 -6.52
C TYR A 66 -9.48 -8.60 -6.70
N SER A 67 -8.53 -8.39 -5.78
CA SER A 67 -7.48 -7.37 -5.89
C SER A 67 -8.01 -5.98 -6.30
N GLY A 68 -7.31 -5.30 -7.20
CA GLY A 68 -7.61 -3.95 -7.67
C GLY A 68 -7.03 -2.87 -6.77
N VAL A 69 -6.47 -1.83 -7.39
CA VAL A 69 -5.92 -0.66 -6.70
C VAL A 69 -6.47 0.62 -7.29
N GLY A 70 -6.43 1.69 -6.50
CA GLY A 70 -6.81 3.02 -6.94
C GLY A 70 -5.96 4.11 -6.31
N LEU A 71 -5.98 5.27 -6.94
CA LEU A 71 -5.35 6.48 -6.44
C LEU A 71 -6.29 7.65 -6.64
N TYR A 72 -6.62 8.33 -5.55
CA TYR A 72 -7.35 9.60 -5.56
C TYR A 72 -6.39 10.75 -5.36
N SER A 73 -6.59 11.84 -6.10
CA SER A 73 -5.80 13.06 -5.98
C SER A 73 -6.66 14.31 -6.10
N LYS A 74 -6.29 15.37 -5.37
CA LYS A 74 -6.95 16.68 -5.52
C LYS A 74 -6.64 17.35 -6.85
N ARG A 75 -5.47 17.09 -7.41
CA ARG A 75 -5.03 17.63 -8.70
C ARG A 75 -5.00 16.53 -9.77
N LYS A 76 -5.29 16.90 -11.00
CA LYS A 76 -5.20 15.99 -12.14
C LYS A 76 -3.73 15.65 -12.40
N PRO A 77 -3.38 14.36 -12.58
CA PRO A 77 -2.02 13.98 -12.97
C PRO A 77 -1.71 14.37 -14.42
N ASN A 78 -0.43 14.59 -14.70
CA ASN A 78 0.08 14.82 -16.06
C ASN A 78 0.03 13.53 -16.90
N ALA A 79 0.29 12.39 -16.25
CA ALA A 79 0.22 11.07 -16.86
C ALA A 79 -0.24 10.01 -15.85
N VAL A 80 -0.89 8.97 -16.35
CA VAL A 80 -1.32 7.80 -15.57
C VAL A 80 -0.78 6.54 -16.27
N ARG A 81 -0.14 5.67 -15.50
CA ARG A 81 0.29 4.35 -15.95
C ARG A 81 -0.47 3.29 -15.16
N ILE A 82 -1.09 2.36 -15.88
CA ILE A 82 -1.80 1.21 -15.33
C ILE A 82 -0.93 -0.03 -15.55
N GLY A 83 -0.61 -0.73 -14.46
CA GLY A 83 0.32 -1.84 -14.48
C GLY A 83 1.80 -1.42 -14.58
N PHE A 84 2.71 -2.33 -14.30
CA PHE A 84 4.15 -2.08 -14.40
C PHE A 84 4.82 -2.80 -15.59
N GLY A 85 4.02 -3.47 -16.43
CA GLY A 85 4.49 -4.12 -17.65
C GLY A 85 4.75 -5.62 -17.49
N ASN A 86 4.16 -6.26 -16.49
CA ASN A 86 4.16 -7.72 -16.32
C ASN A 86 2.75 -8.26 -16.49
N GLU A 87 2.51 -9.02 -17.55
CA GLU A 87 1.19 -9.50 -17.94
C GLU A 87 0.49 -10.29 -16.84
N GLU A 88 1.21 -11.18 -16.11
CA GLU A 88 0.64 -11.98 -15.02
C GLU A 88 0.06 -11.08 -13.91
N PHE A 89 0.81 -10.07 -13.47
CA PHE A 89 0.43 -9.24 -12.34
C PHE A 89 -0.42 -8.03 -12.73
N ASP A 90 -0.28 -7.56 -13.97
CA ASP A 90 -1.14 -6.51 -14.51
C ASP A 90 -2.58 -7.03 -14.68
N ALA A 91 -2.78 -8.31 -15.05
CA ALA A 91 -4.09 -8.96 -15.04
C ALA A 91 -4.73 -9.03 -13.64
N GLU A 92 -3.94 -8.94 -12.58
CA GLU A 92 -4.42 -8.95 -11.19
C GLU A 92 -4.75 -7.55 -10.63
N GLY A 93 -4.52 -6.45 -11.39
CA GLY A 93 -4.89 -5.10 -10.97
C GLY A 93 -4.14 -4.61 -9.72
N ARG A 94 -2.80 -4.59 -9.77
CA ARG A 94 -1.96 -4.40 -8.57
C ARG A 94 -1.21 -3.08 -8.52
N TYR A 95 -1.24 -2.28 -9.59
CA TYR A 95 -0.37 -1.12 -9.72
C TYR A 95 -1.05 0.01 -10.50
N VAL A 96 -1.10 1.19 -9.92
CA VAL A 96 -1.44 2.44 -10.63
C VAL A 96 -0.46 3.53 -10.24
N GLU A 97 0.12 4.19 -11.23
CA GLU A 97 1.09 5.27 -11.12
C GLU A 97 0.51 6.56 -11.67
N CYS A 98 0.59 7.64 -10.91
CA CYS A 98 0.20 8.97 -11.33
C CYS A 98 1.39 9.92 -11.23
N ASP A 99 1.75 10.54 -12.35
CA ASP A 99 2.81 11.54 -12.45
C ASP A 99 2.22 12.95 -12.31
N PHE A 100 2.72 13.72 -11.38
CA PHE A 100 2.33 15.10 -11.12
C PHE A 100 3.44 16.10 -11.46
N GLY A 101 4.49 15.65 -12.16
CA GLY A 101 5.64 16.44 -12.57
C GLY A 101 6.74 16.51 -11.50
N ASP A 102 6.44 17.09 -10.36
CA ASP A 102 7.31 17.22 -9.19
C ASP A 102 7.33 15.94 -8.32
N LEU A 103 6.28 15.14 -8.41
CA LEU A 103 6.09 13.94 -7.61
C LEU A 103 5.37 12.86 -8.42
N THR A 104 5.84 11.63 -8.32
CA THR A 104 5.13 10.43 -8.76
C THR A 104 4.58 9.70 -7.55
N VAL A 105 3.27 9.43 -7.54
CA VAL A 105 2.60 8.66 -6.49
C VAL A 105 2.08 7.36 -7.08
N ILE A 106 2.32 6.26 -6.37
CA ILE A 106 1.98 4.91 -6.81
C ILE A 106 1.14 4.23 -5.74
N SER A 107 0.02 3.61 -6.14
CA SER A 107 -0.73 2.68 -5.31
C SER A 107 -0.39 1.25 -5.72
N LEU A 108 0.07 0.46 -4.76
CA LEU A 108 0.59 -0.89 -4.95
C LEU A 108 -0.12 -1.89 -4.03
N TYR A 109 -0.43 -3.06 -4.57
CA TYR A 109 -0.87 -4.22 -3.81
C TYR A 109 -0.03 -5.45 -4.17
N CYS A 110 0.97 -5.76 -3.32
CA CYS A 110 1.80 -6.95 -3.50
C CYS A 110 0.98 -8.22 -3.26
N PRO A 111 1.25 -9.32 -3.99
CA PRO A 111 0.58 -10.58 -3.75
C PRO A 111 0.75 -11.07 -2.30
N SER A 112 -0.31 -11.63 -1.73
CA SER A 112 -0.22 -12.43 -0.51
C SER A 112 0.08 -13.88 -0.87
N GLY A 113 1.03 -14.48 -0.17
CA GLY A 113 1.37 -15.91 -0.31
C GLY A 113 0.64 -16.81 0.69
N SER A 114 -0.20 -16.25 1.56
CA SER A 114 -0.76 -16.96 2.72
C SER A 114 -1.82 -18.01 2.40
N SER A 115 -2.42 -17.97 1.21
CA SER A 115 -3.56 -18.86 0.88
C SER A 115 -3.15 -20.23 0.33
N SER A 116 -1.98 -20.36 -0.29
CA SER A 116 -1.45 -21.61 -0.82
C SER A 116 0.03 -21.48 -1.17
N GLU A 117 0.71 -22.61 -1.36
CA GLU A 117 2.10 -22.66 -1.84
C GLU A 117 2.24 -22.02 -3.23
N GLU A 118 1.28 -22.24 -4.12
CA GLU A 118 1.25 -21.63 -5.46
C GLU A 118 1.23 -20.09 -5.37
N ARG A 119 0.46 -19.54 -4.43
CA ARG A 119 0.41 -18.09 -4.21
C ARG A 119 1.71 -17.55 -3.61
N GLN A 120 2.39 -18.32 -2.77
CA GLN A 120 3.71 -17.95 -2.27
C GLN A 120 4.76 -17.94 -3.40
N ILE A 121 4.72 -18.92 -4.29
CA ILE A 121 5.58 -18.97 -5.48
C ILE A 121 5.27 -17.77 -6.40
N ALA A 122 4.00 -17.45 -6.63
CA ALA A 122 3.61 -16.27 -7.40
C ALA A 122 4.13 -14.97 -6.77
N LYS A 123 4.10 -14.86 -5.44
CA LYS A 123 4.66 -13.70 -4.73
C LYS A 123 6.16 -13.56 -4.97
N PHE A 124 6.91 -14.64 -4.95
CA PHE A 124 8.35 -14.60 -5.26
C PHE A 124 8.61 -14.18 -6.71
N ARG A 125 7.82 -14.67 -7.68
CA ARG A 125 7.90 -14.19 -9.08
C ARG A 125 7.60 -12.68 -9.19
N PHE A 126 6.60 -12.21 -8.43
CA PHE A 126 6.29 -10.78 -8.37
C PHE A 126 7.48 -9.98 -7.86
N MET A 127 8.08 -10.39 -6.75
CA MET A 127 9.23 -9.71 -6.14
C MET A 127 10.42 -9.65 -7.10
N GLU A 128 10.70 -10.74 -7.82
CA GLU A 128 11.74 -10.82 -8.84
C GLU A 128 11.44 -9.88 -10.02
N ALA A 129 10.22 -9.90 -10.54
CA ALA A 129 9.82 -9.08 -11.68
C ALA A 129 9.71 -7.57 -11.32
N PHE A 130 9.38 -7.24 -10.08
CA PHE A 130 9.16 -5.87 -9.64
C PHE A 130 10.45 -5.15 -9.25
N LEU A 131 11.50 -5.87 -8.86
CA LEU A 131 12.79 -5.28 -8.47
C LEU A 131 13.42 -4.40 -9.54
N PRO A 132 13.54 -4.83 -10.83
CA PRO A 132 14.07 -3.97 -11.89
C PRO A 132 13.25 -2.68 -12.07
N HIS A 133 11.94 -2.77 -11.97
CA HIS A 133 11.05 -1.61 -12.06
C HIS A 133 11.31 -0.59 -10.93
N LEU A 134 11.52 -1.06 -9.71
CA LEU A 134 11.88 -0.21 -8.57
C LEU A 134 13.24 0.46 -8.75
N GLN A 135 14.21 -0.28 -9.33
CA GLN A 135 15.54 0.26 -9.69
C GLN A 135 15.42 1.37 -10.74
N GLU A 136 14.59 1.18 -11.77
CA GLU A 136 14.31 2.19 -12.80
C GLU A 136 13.65 3.43 -12.21
N LEU A 137 12.64 3.27 -11.35
CA LEU A 137 12.00 4.37 -10.65
C LEU A 137 13.02 5.18 -9.83
N LYS A 138 13.90 4.50 -9.10
CA LYS A 138 14.95 5.15 -8.31
C LYS A 138 15.97 5.86 -9.20
N ALA A 139 16.36 5.24 -10.32
CA ALA A 139 17.34 5.80 -11.27
C ALA A 139 16.77 6.97 -12.09
N SER A 140 15.45 7.13 -12.15
CA SER A 140 14.80 8.21 -12.92
C SER A 140 15.13 9.62 -12.40
N GLY A 141 15.64 9.75 -11.19
CA GLY A 141 15.91 11.04 -10.54
C GLY A 141 14.68 11.81 -10.09
N ARG A 142 13.47 11.25 -10.30
CA ARG A 142 12.20 11.85 -9.84
C ARG A 142 11.95 11.52 -8.38
N GLU A 143 11.15 12.37 -7.72
CA GLU A 143 10.60 12.01 -6.42
C GLU A 143 9.45 11.03 -6.60
N VAL A 144 9.52 9.89 -5.90
CA VAL A 144 8.54 8.80 -6.00
C VAL A 144 8.11 8.36 -4.60
N VAL A 145 6.80 8.20 -4.40
CA VAL A 145 6.23 7.56 -3.20
C VAL A 145 5.36 6.39 -3.63
N ILE A 146 5.71 5.19 -3.18
CA ILE A 146 4.98 3.96 -3.44
C ILE A 146 4.23 3.58 -2.16
N CYS A 147 2.93 3.80 -2.18
CA CYS A 147 2.04 3.53 -1.06
C CYS A 147 1.33 2.19 -1.29
N GLY A 148 1.21 1.39 -0.26
CA GLY A 148 0.40 0.20 -0.41
C GLY A 148 0.63 -0.88 0.61
N ASP A 149 -0.09 -1.97 0.37
CA ASP A 149 0.07 -3.22 1.07
C ASP A 149 1.16 -4.07 0.39
N TRP A 150 2.30 -4.16 1.04
CA TRP A 150 3.45 -4.93 0.55
C TRP A 150 3.40 -6.39 0.99
N ASN A 151 2.45 -6.73 1.86
CA ASN A 151 2.27 -8.09 2.38
C ASN A 151 3.52 -8.70 3.02
N ILE A 152 4.44 -7.87 3.52
CA ILE A 152 5.67 -8.27 4.20
C ILE A 152 5.88 -7.39 5.44
N ALA A 153 6.08 -8.01 6.61
CA ALA A 153 6.64 -7.36 7.77
C ALA A 153 8.18 -7.46 7.70
N HIS A 154 8.89 -6.32 7.72
CA HIS A 154 10.33 -6.30 7.46
C HIS A 154 11.15 -6.83 8.63
N GLN A 155 10.93 -6.28 9.83
CA GLN A 155 11.71 -6.57 11.02
C GLN A 155 10.88 -7.24 12.12
N GLU A 156 11.53 -7.80 13.11
CA GLU A 156 10.88 -8.46 14.25
C GLU A 156 9.90 -7.56 15.00
N ARG A 157 10.18 -6.26 15.08
CA ARG A 157 9.30 -5.24 15.66
C ARG A 157 8.07 -4.89 14.80
N ASP A 158 8.02 -5.37 13.56
CA ASP A 158 6.93 -5.08 12.62
C ASP A 158 5.78 -6.07 12.72
N LEU A 159 5.87 -7.05 13.62
CA LEU A 159 4.74 -7.93 13.94
C LEU A 159 4.80 -8.45 15.37
N LYS A 160 3.64 -8.69 15.95
CA LYS A 160 3.53 -9.42 17.22
C LYS A 160 3.81 -10.89 17.00
N ASN A 161 4.37 -11.57 17.99
CA ASN A 161 4.65 -13.03 17.94
C ASN A 161 5.57 -13.45 16.78
N TRP A 162 6.53 -12.62 16.41
CA TRP A 162 7.43 -12.85 15.30
C TRP A 162 8.15 -14.21 15.33
N LYS A 163 8.49 -14.74 16.52
CA LYS A 163 9.15 -16.04 16.68
C LYS A 163 8.33 -17.18 16.09
N GLY A 164 7.01 -17.16 16.28
CA GLY A 164 6.09 -18.15 15.75
C GLY A 164 5.78 -17.97 14.26
N ASN A 165 6.11 -16.82 13.69
CA ASN A 165 5.76 -16.45 12.31
C ASN A 165 6.93 -16.55 11.31
N LYS A 166 8.12 -16.98 11.73
CA LYS A 166 9.33 -17.04 10.86
C LYS A 166 9.18 -17.91 9.61
N LYS A 167 8.22 -18.82 9.61
CA LYS A 167 7.93 -19.72 8.48
C LYS A 167 6.61 -19.40 7.78
N ASN A 168 5.99 -18.27 8.13
CA ASN A 168 4.71 -17.86 7.56
C ASN A 168 4.92 -16.80 6.48
N SER A 169 4.10 -16.88 5.42
CA SER A 169 4.05 -15.84 4.39
C SER A 169 3.89 -14.46 5.00
N GLY A 170 4.61 -13.50 4.48
CA GLY A 170 4.69 -12.13 4.99
C GLY A 170 5.83 -11.93 6.00
N PHE A 171 6.49 -13.00 6.48
CA PHE A 171 7.65 -12.89 7.36
C PHE A 171 8.74 -13.95 7.08
N LEU A 172 8.73 -14.51 5.89
CA LEU A 172 9.78 -15.44 5.44
C LEU A 172 11.12 -14.71 5.32
N PRO A 173 12.25 -15.40 5.57
CA PRO A 173 13.58 -14.79 5.43
C PRO A 173 13.81 -14.15 4.07
N GLU A 174 13.34 -14.77 2.98
CA GLU A 174 13.49 -14.30 1.61
C GLU A 174 12.71 -13.01 1.37
N GLU A 175 11.49 -12.90 1.91
CA GLU A 175 10.66 -11.69 1.82
C GLU A 175 11.29 -10.52 2.56
N ARG A 176 11.78 -10.76 3.76
CA ARG A 176 12.47 -9.77 4.59
C ARG A 176 13.79 -9.31 3.94
N ALA A 177 14.56 -10.26 3.38
CA ALA A 177 15.79 -9.96 2.66
C ALA A 177 15.54 -9.08 1.43
N TRP A 178 14.43 -9.32 0.71
CA TRP A 178 14.05 -8.49 -0.43
C TRP A 178 13.75 -7.04 -0.02
N LEU A 179 13.00 -6.81 1.07
CA LEU A 179 12.82 -5.43 1.57
C LEU A 179 14.15 -4.79 2.01
N THR A 180 15.02 -5.56 2.68
CA THR A 180 16.37 -5.09 3.01
C THR A 180 17.14 -4.66 1.76
N GLN A 181 17.06 -5.45 0.68
CA GLN A 181 17.67 -5.10 -0.60
C GLN A 181 17.12 -3.79 -1.17
N LEU A 182 15.80 -3.55 -1.07
CA LEU A 182 15.21 -2.29 -1.52
C LEU A 182 15.78 -1.09 -0.75
N PHE A 183 16.00 -1.23 0.55
CA PHE A 183 16.47 -0.14 1.39
C PHE A 183 17.99 0.05 1.30
N ASP A 184 18.77 -1.02 1.37
CA ASP A 184 20.22 -0.95 1.49
C ASP A 184 20.94 -0.89 0.13
N GLU A 185 20.41 -1.55 -0.91
CA GLU A 185 21.04 -1.63 -2.22
C GLU A 185 20.40 -0.71 -3.26
N VAL A 186 19.05 -0.72 -3.37
CA VAL A 186 18.33 0.18 -4.30
C VAL A 186 18.34 1.61 -3.76
N GLY A 187 18.37 1.78 -2.45
CA GLY A 187 18.42 3.08 -1.79
C GLY A 187 17.03 3.75 -1.69
N LEU A 188 15.98 2.95 -1.58
CA LEU A 188 14.64 3.41 -1.21
C LEU A 188 14.54 3.53 0.32
N VAL A 189 13.49 4.18 0.80
CA VAL A 189 13.31 4.48 2.23
C VAL A 189 11.95 4.00 2.72
N ASP A 190 11.93 3.24 3.83
CA ASP A 190 10.72 3.03 4.64
C ASP A 190 10.43 4.32 5.41
N VAL A 191 9.51 5.13 4.87
CA VAL A 191 9.25 6.47 5.40
C VAL A 191 8.67 6.43 6.80
N PHE A 192 7.80 5.44 7.10
CA PHE A 192 7.26 5.30 8.46
C PHE A 192 8.40 5.14 9.47
N ARG A 193 9.33 4.21 9.21
CA ARG A 193 10.43 3.93 10.13
C ARG A 193 11.48 5.03 10.21
N LYS A 194 11.53 5.90 9.22
CA LYS A 194 12.35 7.12 9.31
C LYS A 194 11.80 8.10 10.37
N VAL A 195 10.48 8.19 10.53
CA VAL A 195 9.82 9.14 11.43
C VAL A 195 9.50 8.49 12.79
N ASP A 196 9.01 7.25 12.80
CA ASP A 196 8.54 6.54 14.00
C ASP A 196 9.28 5.21 14.21
N GLN A 197 10.08 5.17 15.29
CA GLN A 197 10.86 3.99 15.66
C GLN A 197 10.20 3.13 16.75
N ARG A 198 9.00 3.51 17.21
CA ARG A 198 8.30 2.79 18.29
C ARG A 198 7.94 1.37 17.86
N GLU A 199 7.93 0.48 18.81
CA GLU A 199 7.41 -0.88 18.65
C GLU A 199 5.89 -0.91 18.62
N GLU A 200 5.33 -2.05 18.25
CA GLU A 200 3.88 -2.30 18.24
C GLU A 200 3.06 -1.33 17.37
N GLN A 201 3.68 -0.79 16.34
CA GLN A 201 3.02 0.02 15.31
C GLN A 201 2.62 -0.91 14.16
N TYR A 202 1.34 -1.31 14.12
CA TYR A 202 0.83 -2.27 13.14
C TYR A 202 -0.24 -1.63 12.26
N THR A 203 -0.41 -2.18 11.05
CA THR A 203 -1.39 -1.71 10.06
C THR A 203 -2.44 -2.75 9.71
N TRP A 204 -2.21 -4.02 10.05
CA TRP A 204 -3.13 -5.13 9.80
C TRP A 204 -3.31 -6.02 11.03
N TRP A 205 -4.53 -6.52 11.23
CA TRP A 205 -4.89 -7.45 12.30
C TRP A 205 -5.83 -8.52 11.77
N SER A 206 -5.56 -9.78 12.09
CA SER A 206 -6.48 -10.87 11.78
C SER A 206 -7.86 -10.63 12.38
N ASN A 207 -8.90 -11.07 11.69
CA ASN A 207 -10.26 -11.08 12.23
C ASN A 207 -10.51 -12.17 13.30
N ARG A 208 -9.49 -12.99 13.59
CA ARG A 208 -9.56 -14.10 14.56
C ARG A 208 -8.89 -13.72 15.89
N GLY A 209 -9.30 -14.42 16.97
CA GLY A 209 -8.59 -14.39 18.25
C GLY A 209 -8.58 -13.03 18.96
N GLN A 210 -9.48 -12.10 18.62
CA GLN A 210 -9.50 -10.72 19.15
C GLN A 210 -8.17 -9.97 18.87
N ALA A 211 -7.55 -10.23 17.73
CA ALA A 211 -6.23 -9.70 17.39
C ALA A 211 -6.20 -8.15 17.44
N TRP A 212 -7.26 -7.49 16.95
CA TRP A 212 -7.39 -6.03 17.01
C TRP A 212 -7.37 -5.53 18.46
N ALA A 213 -8.23 -6.06 19.32
CA ALA A 213 -8.36 -5.62 20.71
C ALA A 213 -7.08 -5.84 21.53
N LYS A 214 -6.34 -6.92 21.19
CA LYS A 214 -5.07 -7.29 21.84
C LYS A 214 -3.84 -6.70 21.18
N ASN A 215 -4.02 -5.91 20.13
CA ASN A 215 -2.95 -5.39 19.28
C ASN A 215 -1.97 -6.49 18.78
N VAL A 216 -2.51 -7.65 18.40
CA VAL A 216 -1.73 -8.72 17.76
C VAL A 216 -1.75 -8.51 16.26
N GLY A 217 -0.90 -7.62 15.78
CA GLY A 217 -0.91 -7.11 14.42
C GLY A 217 0.41 -7.26 13.69
N TRP A 218 0.40 -6.82 12.44
CA TRP A 218 1.51 -6.79 11.50
C TRP A 218 1.56 -5.42 10.84
N ARG A 219 2.76 -4.88 10.64
CA ARG A 219 2.96 -3.70 9.79
C ARG A 219 3.36 -4.18 8.40
N ILE A 220 2.43 -4.17 7.48
CA ILE A 220 2.58 -4.63 6.10
C ILE A 220 2.19 -3.59 5.05
N ASP A 221 1.64 -2.46 5.50
CA ASP A 221 1.36 -1.29 4.68
C ASP A 221 2.48 -0.26 4.85
N TYR A 222 2.96 0.28 3.74
CA TYR A 222 4.13 1.17 3.71
C TYR A 222 3.90 2.36 2.78
N HIS A 223 4.63 3.45 3.08
CA HIS A 223 5.12 4.38 2.07
C HIS A 223 6.61 4.08 1.88
N ILE A 224 6.98 3.51 0.74
CA ILE A 224 8.38 3.34 0.33
C ILE A 224 8.68 4.42 -0.71
N SER A 225 9.73 5.20 -0.51
CA SER A 225 9.98 6.37 -1.34
C SER A 225 11.45 6.58 -1.69
N THR A 226 11.68 7.49 -2.64
CA THR A 226 13.00 8.05 -2.89
C THR A 226 13.48 8.87 -1.68
N PRO A 227 14.81 8.97 -1.44
CA PRO A 227 15.36 9.65 -0.29
C PRO A 227 15.00 11.14 -0.16
N GLY A 228 14.86 11.85 -1.29
CA GLY A 228 14.56 13.29 -1.29
C GLY A 228 13.22 13.59 -0.64
N ILE A 229 12.14 12.96 -1.13
CA ILE A 229 10.80 13.14 -0.53
C ILE A 229 10.75 12.55 0.89
N ALA A 230 11.42 11.42 1.15
CA ALA A 230 11.50 10.86 2.50
C ALA A 230 12.12 11.83 3.50
N ALA A 231 13.10 12.65 3.09
CA ALA A 231 13.74 13.62 3.96
C ALA A 231 12.77 14.66 4.54
N ASN A 232 11.68 14.90 3.82
CA ASN A 232 10.65 15.88 4.18
C ASN A 232 9.50 15.28 5.03
N ALA A 233 9.49 13.97 5.26
CA ALA A 233 8.49 13.34 6.12
C ALA A 233 8.71 13.75 7.58
N HIS A 234 7.65 14.26 8.25
CA HIS A 234 7.73 14.76 9.61
C HIS A 234 6.65 14.25 10.56
N ALA A 235 5.56 13.69 10.03
CA ALA A 235 4.50 13.10 10.84
C ALA A 235 3.96 11.81 10.19
N VAL A 236 3.67 10.82 11.03
CA VAL A 236 3.04 9.57 10.62
C VAL A 236 1.92 9.22 11.58
N ALA A 237 0.85 8.63 11.07
CA ALA A 237 -0.27 8.17 11.87
C ALA A 237 -0.87 6.89 11.28
N ILE A 238 -1.20 5.94 12.15
CA ILE A 238 -2.01 4.77 11.83
C ILE A 238 -3.39 5.01 12.45
N TYR A 239 -4.43 5.16 11.62
CA TYR A 239 -5.76 5.52 12.06
C TYR A 239 -6.51 4.29 12.58
N LYS A 240 -6.89 4.31 13.86
CA LYS A 240 -7.54 3.18 14.54
C LYS A 240 -8.88 3.53 15.23
N ASP A 241 -9.35 4.76 15.11
CA ASP A 241 -10.57 5.18 15.80
C ASP A 241 -11.83 4.56 15.17
N GLU A 242 -11.82 4.38 13.85
CA GLU A 242 -12.86 3.67 13.12
C GLU A 242 -12.23 2.55 12.27
N ARG A 243 -12.94 1.45 12.10
CA ARG A 243 -12.41 0.28 11.41
C ARG A 243 -13.14 0.04 10.09
N PHE A 244 -12.58 0.50 8.97
CA PHE A 244 -13.13 0.32 7.63
C PHE A 244 -12.81 -1.04 7.01
N SER A 245 -11.71 -1.64 7.45
CA SER A 245 -11.10 -2.85 6.91
C SER A 245 -10.41 -3.63 8.04
N ASP A 246 -9.78 -4.74 7.74
CA ASP A 246 -8.81 -5.41 8.61
C ASP A 246 -7.42 -4.74 8.57
N HIS A 247 -7.24 -3.76 7.68
CA HIS A 247 -6.13 -2.82 7.70
C HIS A 247 -6.57 -1.45 8.25
N ALA A 248 -5.65 -0.73 8.86
CA ALA A 248 -5.82 0.66 9.26
C ALA A 248 -5.18 1.60 8.23
N PRO A 249 -5.80 2.74 7.89
CA PRO A 249 -5.18 3.74 7.06
C PRO A 249 -3.86 4.25 7.64
N LEU A 250 -2.84 4.34 6.80
CA LEU A 250 -1.54 4.90 7.12
C LEU A 250 -1.43 6.28 6.48
N THR A 251 -1.26 7.32 7.30
CA THR A 251 -1.08 8.71 6.85
C THR A 251 0.35 9.16 7.11
N ILE A 252 0.97 9.79 6.12
CA ILE A 252 2.26 10.46 6.26
C ILE A 252 2.16 11.88 5.73
N ASP A 253 2.64 12.84 6.54
CA ASP A 253 2.76 14.23 6.17
C ASP A 253 4.21 14.54 5.79
N TYR A 254 4.36 15.16 4.63
CA TYR A 254 5.63 15.62 4.11
C TYR A 254 5.66 17.16 4.15
N SER A 255 6.75 17.74 4.57
CA SER A 255 6.93 19.21 4.65
C SER A 255 7.56 19.82 3.40
#